data_1df7b9d943e5b31edb510b25ff053c0e
#
_entry.id   1df7b9d943e5b31edb510b25ff053c0e
#
_cell.length_a   1.000
_cell.length_b   1.000
_cell.length_c   1.000
_cell.angle_alpha   90.00
_cell.angle_beta   90.00
_cell.angle_gamma   90.00
#
_symmetry.space_group_name_H-M   'P 1'
#
loop_
_entity.id
_entity.type
_entity.pdbx_description
1 polymer ?
#
loop_
_entity_poly.entity_id
_entity_poly.type
_entity_poly.pdbx_seq_one_letter_code
_entity_poly.pdbx_strand_id
1 'polypeptide(L)'
;MKPSSLKKVFGIISYFPNNDSAYHIETRRERTRRCSELLFKLEELWPDIDIMIIAQNWQDYQAPEIKNKIIKYEYDKLGILGARKELRKKFLESDYDYLIMLDDDAMISTENPQQYLAEIDAHPDSIVTLRRTRAPLNLCAVSRAVYEKVDMPEIDAERGQGFEDDLFIATCFNQFPNNSFLFTEGLVSEISLKYKGPGACPSTWAKENTYDWWQMSDITSKVIKNMCINNEYTEADFIPQMDAVIPYVDCNDTSWVRDFNKATGIYSTSGVRFRSWDTLRYLFRGIAECMPFIRRIVLIVAKESQVPSWVNQENVRIVYHREFIPKEILPVFNSCAIESFLYNIPDLSERFVYFNDDIFPVTKLGISDFFDGNVPKINFIEHTKLVSNLYQQHCRAGLDMIADALNLPKYPAGELVRPEHCAVPMLKVTLDNVGKLCNTAISRTITKLRQKQNINQYIYLYYHFLTGDYIQYKYRFIYADLRENLSSIRYIILHSNTQIVCLNDSDNIKDYKKTKSELLSIFEEKFPNKCRYEL
;
A
#
# COMPACT_ATOMS: atom_id res chain seq x y z
N MET A 1 -6.06 40.04 25.24
CA MET A 1 -7.27 39.34 24.77
C MET A 1 -6.82 37.98 24.25
N LYS A 2 -7.39 36.88 24.72
CA LYS A 2 -7.20 35.61 24.01
C LYS A 2 -7.80 35.81 22.62
N PRO A 3 -7.14 35.45 21.51
CA PRO A 3 -7.80 35.47 20.22
C PRO A 3 -9.07 34.62 20.32
N SER A 4 -10.19 35.14 19.83
CA SER A 4 -11.41 34.35 19.72
C SER A 4 -11.05 33.12 18.90
N SER A 5 -11.35 31.92 19.39
CA SER A 5 -11.15 30.69 18.63
C SER A 5 -11.89 30.81 17.29
N LEU A 6 -11.23 30.45 16.20
CA LEU A 6 -11.82 30.44 14.87
C LEU A 6 -13.04 29.52 14.84
N LYS A 7 -14.13 29.98 14.20
CA LYS A 7 -15.36 29.18 14.06
C LYS A 7 -15.14 28.09 13.00
N LYS A 8 -15.25 26.85 13.40
CA LYS A 8 -15.06 25.68 12.55
C LYS A 8 -16.37 24.96 12.35
N VAL A 9 -16.52 24.33 11.18
CA VAL A 9 -17.63 23.43 10.88
C VAL A 9 -17.12 22.20 10.14
N PHE A 10 -17.58 21.01 10.52
CA PHE A 10 -17.37 19.81 9.70
C PHE A 10 -18.30 19.86 8.49
N GLY A 11 -17.76 19.57 7.32
CA GLY A 11 -18.52 19.49 6.08
C GLY A 11 -18.55 18.07 5.55
N ILE A 12 -19.70 17.45 5.57
CA ILE A 12 -19.89 16.07 5.11
C ILE A 12 -20.65 16.06 3.80
N ILE A 13 -20.14 15.35 2.80
CA ILE A 13 -20.91 14.97 1.61
C ILE A 13 -21.39 13.53 1.77
N SER A 14 -22.66 13.29 1.54
CA SER A 14 -23.26 11.97 1.70
C SER A 14 -24.26 11.66 0.58
N TYR A 15 -24.17 10.43 0.08
CA TYR A 15 -25.07 9.90 -0.94
C TYR A 15 -25.50 8.48 -0.60
N PHE A 16 -26.81 8.25 -0.52
CA PHE A 16 -27.36 6.92 -0.34
C PHE A 16 -28.04 6.44 -1.63
N PRO A 17 -27.68 5.26 -2.16
CA PRO A 17 -28.28 4.74 -3.38
C PRO A 17 -29.78 4.48 -3.21
N ASN A 18 -30.54 4.42 -4.32
CA ASN A 18 -31.96 4.10 -4.32
C ASN A 18 -32.21 2.65 -3.87
N ASN A 19 -33.45 2.37 -3.41
CA ASN A 19 -33.87 1.02 -2.99
C ASN A 19 -34.43 0.18 -4.18
N ASP A 20 -33.84 0.27 -5.36
CA ASP A 20 -34.34 -0.31 -6.60
C ASP A 20 -33.75 -1.71 -6.93
N SER A 21 -32.79 -2.17 -6.16
CA SER A 21 -32.20 -3.50 -6.28
C SER A 21 -31.72 -4.03 -4.93
N ALA A 22 -31.60 -5.35 -4.78
CA ALA A 22 -31.06 -5.96 -3.56
C ALA A 22 -29.65 -5.43 -3.23
N TYR A 23 -28.87 -5.15 -4.24
CA TYR A 23 -27.56 -4.54 -4.18
C TYR A 23 -27.58 -3.11 -3.62
N HIS A 24 -28.45 -2.26 -4.15
CA HIS A 24 -28.59 -0.90 -3.67
C HIS A 24 -29.15 -0.84 -2.24
N ILE A 25 -30.04 -1.76 -1.88
CA ILE A 25 -30.57 -1.88 -0.51
C ILE A 25 -29.45 -2.17 0.49
N GLU A 26 -28.58 -3.15 0.20
CA GLU A 26 -27.48 -3.50 1.07
C GLU A 26 -26.44 -2.37 1.17
N THR A 27 -26.08 -1.76 0.04
CA THR A 27 -25.18 -0.61 -0.03
C THR A 27 -25.73 0.57 0.77
N ARG A 28 -27.02 0.89 0.62
CA ARG A 28 -27.68 1.94 1.37
C ARG A 28 -27.63 1.67 2.88
N ARG A 29 -27.96 0.44 3.30
CA ARG A 29 -27.90 0.02 4.70
C ARG A 29 -26.53 0.23 5.32
N GLU A 30 -25.49 -0.16 4.60
CA GLU A 30 -24.11 -0.03 5.09
C GLU A 30 -23.67 1.44 5.15
N ARG A 31 -23.97 2.25 4.14
CA ARG A 31 -23.66 3.69 4.14
C ARG A 31 -24.38 4.44 5.25
N THR A 32 -25.66 4.16 5.49
CA THR A 32 -26.40 4.78 6.59
C THR A 32 -25.80 4.42 7.95
N ARG A 33 -25.37 3.16 8.13
CA ARG A 33 -24.68 2.71 9.34
C ARG A 33 -23.39 3.49 9.56
N ARG A 34 -22.54 3.60 8.54
CA ARG A 34 -21.24 4.30 8.61
C ARG A 34 -21.40 5.80 8.85
N CYS A 35 -22.32 6.42 8.15
CA CYS A 35 -22.64 7.81 8.39
C CYS A 35 -23.03 8.05 9.86
N SER A 36 -23.84 7.16 10.45
CA SER A 36 -24.17 7.24 11.88
C SER A 36 -22.95 7.03 12.78
N GLU A 37 -22.09 6.08 12.46
CA GLU A 37 -20.84 5.83 13.21
C GLU A 37 -19.88 7.03 13.15
N LEU A 38 -19.76 7.67 11.98
CA LEU A 38 -18.97 8.89 11.84
C LEU A 38 -19.54 10.01 12.71
N LEU A 39 -20.87 10.23 12.68
CA LEU A 39 -21.52 11.27 13.48
C LEU A 39 -21.29 11.06 14.98
N PHE A 40 -21.44 9.84 15.48
CA PHE A 40 -21.10 9.52 16.87
C PHE A 40 -19.59 9.73 17.17
N LYS A 41 -18.71 9.42 16.22
CA LYS A 41 -17.29 9.64 16.40
C LYS A 41 -16.93 11.12 16.44
N LEU A 42 -17.58 11.95 15.66
CA LEU A 42 -17.41 13.41 15.71
C LEU A 42 -17.90 13.98 17.05
N GLU A 43 -19.03 13.49 17.57
CA GLU A 43 -19.50 13.85 18.91
C GLU A 43 -18.50 13.47 20.01
N GLU A 44 -17.94 12.25 19.93
CA GLU A 44 -16.93 11.77 20.87
C GLU A 44 -15.67 12.67 20.88
N LEU A 45 -15.17 13.02 19.69
CA LEU A 45 -13.89 13.72 19.55
C LEU A 45 -14.02 15.25 19.65
N TRP A 46 -15.10 15.82 19.09
CA TRP A 46 -15.29 17.27 18.96
C TRP A 46 -16.75 17.68 19.13
N PRO A 47 -17.32 17.53 20.33
CA PRO A 47 -18.76 17.73 20.58
C PRO A 47 -19.27 19.17 20.34
N ASP A 48 -18.36 20.15 20.33
CA ASP A 48 -18.68 21.57 20.22
C ASP A 48 -18.54 22.11 18.78
N ILE A 49 -18.19 21.28 17.80
CA ILE A 49 -18.05 21.68 16.40
C ILE A 49 -19.34 21.35 15.64
N ASP A 50 -19.96 22.34 15.00
CA ASP A 50 -21.15 22.13 14.17
C ASP A 50 -20.84 21.24 12.96
N ILE A 51 -21.87 20.58 12.42
CA ILE A 51 -21.76 19.68 11.27
C ILE A 51 -22.69 20.14 10.16
N MET A 52 -22.14 20.46 8.99
CA MET A 52 -22.87 20.81 7.77
C MET A 52 -22.88 19.59 6.85
N ILE A 53 -24.06 19.17 6.40
CA ILE A 53 -24.21 17.96 5.57
C ILE A 53 -24.90 18.28 4.25
N ILE A 54 -24.26 17.92 3.15
CA ILE A 54 -24.90 17.83 1.83
C ILE A 54 -25.44 16.41 1.68
N ALA A 55 -26.71 16.26 1.99
CA ALA A 55 -27.40 14.98 2.03
C ALA A 55 -28.08 14.69 0.68
N GLN A 56 -27.65 13.63 0.02
CA GLN A 56 -28.21 13.21 -1.25
C GLN A 56 -28.99 11.92 -1.07
N ASN A 57 -30.28 11.94 -1.43
CA ASN A 57 -31.21 10.81 -1.36
C ASN A 57 -31.35 10.20 0.06
N TRP A 58 -31.53 11.04 1.07
CA TRP A 58 -31.69 10.67 2.48
C TRP A 58 -33.14 10.37 2.91
N GLN A 59 -34.05 10.09 1.98
CA GLN A 59 -35.51 10.07 2.20
C GLN A 59 -35.97 9.26 3.42
N ASP A 60 -35.31 8.13 3.72
CA ASP A 60 -35.68 7.22 4.82
C ASP A 60 -34.60 7.15 5.92
N TYR A 61 -33.69 8.11 5.94
CA TYR A 61 -32.60 8.12 6.94
C TYR A 61 -32.74 9.36 7.84
N GLN A 62 -32.74 9.10 9.13
CA GLN A 62 -32.63 10.12 10.15
C GLN A 62 -31.25 10.05 10.79
N ALA A 63 -30.54 11.16 10.78
CA ALA A 63 -29.28 11.27 11.50
C ALA A 63 -29.50 10.99 13.00
N PRO A 64 -28.55 10.37 13.69
CA PRO A 64 -28.65 10.15 15.13
C PRO A 64 -28.74 11.49 15.88
N GLU A 65 -29.40 11.48 17.04
CA GLU A 65 -29.34 12.59 17.98
C GLU A 65 -27.98 12.66 18.63
N ILE A 66 -27.23 13.73 18.36
CA ILE A 66 -25.89 14.02 18.89
C ILE A 66 -25.85 15.47 19.42
N LYS A 67 -24.83 15.80 20.22
CA LYS A 67 -24.65 17.14 20.79
C LYS A 67 -24.30 18.19 19.72
N ASN A 68 -23.55 17.77 18.70
CA ASN A 68 -23.20 18.65 17.59
C ASN A 68 -24.47 19.16 16.90
N LYS A 69 -24.52 20.45 16.58
CA LYS A 69 -25.57 20.99 15.75
C LYS A 69 -25.39 20.52 14.32
N ILE A 70 -26.38 19.81 13.78
CA ILE A 70 -26.44 19.36 12.39
C ILE A 70 -27.19 20.38 11.53
N ILE A 71 -26.55 20.87 10.48
CA ILE A 71 -27.09 21.75 9.45
C ILE A 71 -27.18 20.95 8.16
N LYS A 72 -28.36 20.47 7.81
CA LYS A 72 -28.59 19.56 6.68
C LYS A 72 -29.19 20.30 5.48
N TYR A 73 -28.58 20.05 4.30
CA TYR A 73 -29.11 20.49 3.00
C TYR A 73 -29.42 19.26 2.15
N GLU A 74 -30.66 19.10 1.74
CA GLU A 74 -31.13 17.90 1.04
C GLU A 74 -31.19 18.10 -0.48
N TYR A 75 -30.73 17.10 -1.21
CA TYR A 75 -30.70 17.05 -2.67
C TYR A 75 -31.05 15.65 -3.16
N ASP A 76 -31.60 15.53 -4.37
CA ASP A 76 -31.84 14.22 -4.97
C ASP A 76 -30.54 13.56 -5.39
N LYS A 77 -29.78 14.20 -6.27
CA LYS A 77 -28.47 13.71 -6.75
C LYS A 77 -27.64 14.83 -7.34
N LEU A 78 -26.46 15.06 -6.79
CA LEU A 78 -25.47 16.04 -7.26
C LEU A 78 -24.20 15.35 -7.82
N GLY A 79 -23.96 14.10 -7.43
CA GLY A 79 -22.65 13.45 -7.57
C GLY A 79 -21.62 14.01 -6.57
N ILE A 80 -20.44 13.46 -6.54
CA ILE A 80 -19.40 13.85 -5.57
C ILE A 80 -18.96 15.29 -5.78
N LEU A 81 -18.53 15.63 -7.00
CA LEU A 81 -18.05 16.98 -7.31
C LEU A 81 -19.13 18.05 -7.11
N GLY A 82 -20.37 17.76 -7.55
CA GLY A 82 -21.50 18.66 -7.34
C GLY A 82 -21.80 18.89 -5.85
N ALA A 83 -21.74 17.83 -5.04
CA ALA A 83 -21.90 17.92 -3.60
C ALA A 83 -20.80 18.76 -2.92
N ARG A 84 -19.54 18.62 -3.34
CA ARG A 84 -18.42 19.43 -2.83
C ARG A 84 -18.54 20.89 -3.21
N LYS A 85 -18.95 21.20 -4.46
CA LYS A 85 -19.23 22.58 -4.90
C LYS A 85 -20.38 23.20 -4.09
N GLU A 86 -21.42 22.45 -3.84
CA GLU A 86 -22.55 22.94 -3.04
C GLU A 86 -22.16 23.11 -1.56
N LEU A 87 -21.38 22.19 -1.00
CA LEU A 87 -20.83 22.32 0.36
C LEU A 87 -19.99 23.59 0.51
N ARG A 88 -19.07 23.86 -0.44
CA ARG A 88 -18.30 25.10 -0.49
C ARG A 88 -19.22 26.32 -0.53
N LYS A 89 -20.22 26.33 -1.40
CA LYS A 89 -21.18 27.43 -1.52
C LYS A 89 -21.92 27.69 -0.20
N LYS A 90 -22.44 26.64 0.45
CA LYS A 90 -23.12 26.73 1.76
C LYS A 90 -22.18 27.21 2.86
N PHE A 91 -20.94 26.79 2.85
CA PHE A 91 -19.93 27.31 3.75
C PHE A 91 -19.68 28.80 3.54
N LEU A 92 -19.52 29.28 2.31
CA LEU A 92 -19.31 30.69 2.00
C LEU A 92 -20.54 31.57 2.31
N GLU A 93 -21.74 31.02 2.30
CA GLU A 93 -22.98 31.67 2.74
C GLU A 93 -23.14 31.73 4.28
N SER A 94 -22.31 31.00 5.04
CA SER A 94 -22.35 30.91 6.51
C SER A 94 -21.40 31.93 7.18
N ASP A 95 -21.28 31.89 8.51
CA ASP A 95 -20.36 32.71 9.32
C ASP A 95 -19.16 31.91 9.90
N TYR A 96 -18.89 30.71 9.42
CA TYR A 96 -17.75 29.90 9.82
C TYR A 96 -16.46 30.39 9.14
N ASP A 97 -15.35 30.27 9.85
CA ASP A 97 -14.02 30.64 9.36
C ASP A 97 -13.34 29.47 8.62
N TYR A 98 -13.62 28.23 9.06
CA TYR A 98 -13.05 27.01 8.53
C TYR A 98 -14.07 25.94 8.24
N LEU A 99 -13.94 25.30 7.08
CA LEU A 99 -14.64 24.06 6.71
C LEU A 99 -13.68 22.89 6.80
N ILE A 100 -13.99 21.90 7.62
CA ILE A 100 -13.23 20.65 7.75
C ILE A 100 -13.99 19.58 6.96
N MET A 101 -13.47 19.22 5.80
CA MET A 101 -14.16 18.29 4.88
C MET A 101 -14.05 16.84 5.33
N LEU A 102 -15.13 16.08 5.09
CA LEU A 102 -15.24 14.64 5.36
C LEU A 102 -16.18 13.97 4.34
N ASP A 103 -15.88 12.72 4.02
CA ASP A 103 -16.82 11.81 3.37
C ASP A 103 -17.67 11.08 4.43
N ASP A 104 -18.86 10.62 4.08
CA ASP A 104 -19.82 9.99 5.03
C ASP A 104 -19.40 8.62 5.55
N ASP A 105 -18.31 8.06 5.03
CA ASP A 105 -17.72 6.78 5.45
C ASP A 105 -16.29 6.93 6.03
N ALA A 106 -15.88 8.13 6.36
CA ALA A 106 -14.60 8.38 6.99
C ALA A 106 -14.50 7.71 8.36
N MET A 107 -13.39 7.03 8.62
CA MET A 107 -13.04 6.45 9.92
C MET A 107 -11.93 7.28 10.55
N ILE A 108 -12.18 7.85 11.72
CA ILE A 108 -11.26 8.75 12.40
C ILE A 108 -10.70 8.05 13.64
N SER A 109 -9.37 8.08 13.78
CA SER A 109 -8.64 7.61 14.95
C SER A 109 -7.62 8.65 15.39
N THR A 110 -7.63 9.00 16.66
CA THR A 110 -6.65 9.92 17.26
C THR A 110 -6.58 9.73 18.77
N GLU A 111 -5.38 9.91 19.33
CA GLU A 111 -5.16 9.94 20.79
C GLU A 111 -5.29 11.36 21.36
N ASN A 112 -5.15 12.39 20.52
CA ASN A 112 -5.23 13.80 20.93
C ASN A 112 -6.02 14.65 19.91
N PRO A 113 -7.37 14.63 19.94
CA PRO A 113 -8.20 15.33 18.99
C PRO A 113 -8.06 16.85 19.02
N GLN A 114 -7.68 17.42 20.17
CA GLN A 114 -7.55 18.87 20.32
C GLN A 114 -6.31 19.43 19.63
N GLN A 115 -5.29 18.61 19.41
CA GLN A 115 -4.06 19.05 18.73
C GLN A 115 -4.34 19.46 17.28
N TYR A 116 -5.22 18.73 16.58
CA TYR A 116 -5.63 19.10 15.22
C TYR A 116 -6.36 20.44 15.16
N LEU A 117 -7.27 20.68 16.11
CA LEU A 117 -7.95 21.99 16.19
C LEU A 117 -6.99 23.13 16.54
N ALA A 118 -6.04 22.85 17.41
CA ALA A 118 -5.00 23.83 17.76
C ALA A 118 -4.10 24.19 16.56
N GLU A 119 -3.80 23.22 15.71
CA GLU A 119 -3.05 23.45 14.46
C GLU A 119 -3.84 24.34 13.50
N ILE A 120 -5.14 24.13 13.34
CA ILE A 120 -6.01 25.01 12.55
C ILE A 120 -6.01 26.43 13.14
N ASP A 121 -6.11 26.58 14.46
CA ASP A 121 -6.09 27.89 15.13
C ASP A 121 -4.74 28.60 15.02
N ALA A 122 -3.65 27.84 14.91
CA ALA A 122 -2.31 28.39 14.72
C ALA A 122 -2.08 28.94 13.30
N HIS A 123 -2.87 28.50 12.32
CA HIS A 123 -2.71 28.83 10.90
C HIS A 123 -3.96 29.48 10.31
N PRO A 124 -4.32 30.73 10.68
CA PRO A 124 -5.46 31.43 10.11
C PRO A 124 -5.27 31.66 8.59
N ASP A 125 -6.38 31.70 7.85
CA ASP A 125 -6.42 31.91 6.40
C ASP A 125 -5.67 30.87 5.56
N SER A 126 -5.64 29.62 6.04
CA SER A 126 -4.83 28.54 5.49
C SER A 126 -5.65 27.32 5.06
N ILE A 127 -4.96 26.37 4.44
CA ILE A 127 -5.40 24.99 4.30
C ILE A 127 -4.51 24.11 5.20
N VAL A 128 -5.14 23.23 5.99
CA VAL A 128 -4.45 22.24 6.85
C VAL A 128 -5.01 20.86 6.48
N THR A 129 -4.18 20.01 5.91
CA THR A 129 -4.58 18.65 5.50
C THR A 129 -3.70 17.60 6.17
N LEU A 130 -4.18 16.36 6.21
CA LEU A 130 -3.40 15.26 6.78
C LEU A 130 -2.30 14.81 5.84
N ARG A 131 -1.14 14.54 6.40
CA ARG A 131 -0.05 13.88 5.68
C ARG A 131 -0.40 12.42 5.42
N ARG A 132 -0.25 11.96 4.17
CA ARG A 132 -0.40 10.56 3.77
C ARG A 132 -1.78 9.96 4.06
N THR A 133 -2.82 10.69 3.76
CA THR A 133 -4.18 10.14 3.72
C THR A 133 -4.53 9.64 2.31
N ARG A 134 -5.47 8.68 2.22
CA ARG A 134 -5.99 8.17 0.95
C ARG A 134 -7.13 8.98 0.38
N ALA A 135 -7.82 9.67 1.25
CA ALA A 135 -8.83 10.63 0.89
C ALA A 135 -8.32 11.99 1.37
N PRO A 136 -7.55 12.71 0.53
CA PRO A 136 -6.86 13.93 0.95
C PRO A 136 -7.79 14.99 1.50
N LEU A 137 -9.07 14.98 1.13
CA LEU A 137 -10.08 15.87 1.68
C LEU A 137 -10.71 15.37 2.99
N ASN A 138 -10.47 14.15 3.44
CA ASN A 138 -10.92 13.72 4.77
C ASN A 138 -10.05 14.35 5.85
N LEU A 139 -10.68 15.14 6.73
CA LEU A 139 -10.01 16.01 7.70
C LEU A 139 -9.10 17.05 7.03
N CYS A 140 -9.53 17.58 5.89
CA CYS A 140 -8.89 18.71 5.26
C CYS A 140 -9.63 20.00 5.71
N ALA A 141 -8.96 20.81 6.53
CA ALA A 141 -9.47 22.09 6.99
C ALA A 141 -9.09 23.20 6.00
N VAL A 142 -10.08 23.85 5.41
CA VAL A 142 -9.88 24.91 4.43
C VAL A 142 -10.52 26.20 4.96
N SER A 143 -9.74 27.27 5.04
CA SER A 143 -10.25 28.56 5.48
C SER A 143 -11.14 29.22 4.45
N ARG A 144 -11.98 30.14 4.92
CA ARG A 144 -12.81 31.01 4.05
C ARG A 144 -11.94 31.76 3.03
N ALA A 145 -10.82 32.32 3.46
CA ALA A 145 -9.92 33.08 2.60
C ALA A 145 -9.37 32.26 1.43
N VAL A 146 -9.13 30.96 1.64
CA VAL A 146 -8.74 30.02 0.58
C VAL A 146 -9.92 29.69 -0.33
N TYR A 147 -11.08 29.34 0.24
CA TYR A 147 -12.26 28.98 -0.56
C TYR A 147 -12.85 30.14 -1.37
N GLU A 148 -12.63 31.38 -0.97
CA GLU A 148 -13.03 32.55 -1.78
C GLU A 148 -12.24 32.66 -3.09
N LYS A 149 -11.03 32.09 -3.12
CA LYS A 149 -10.08 32.19 -4.24
C LYS A 149 -9.92 30.90 -5.04
N VAL A 150 -10.16 29.73 -4.41
CA VAL A 150 -10.01 28.42 -5.05
C VAL A 150 -11.36 27.73 -5.11
N ASP A 151 -11.76 27.32 -6.29
CA ASP A 151 -12.93 26.45 -6.50
C ASP A 151 -12.51 24.99 -6.63
N MET A 152 -13.46 24.08 -6.42
CA MET A 152 -13.26 22.67 -6.75
C MET A 152 -12.98 22.54 -8.26
N PRO A 153 -11.90 21.88 -8.66
CA PRO A 153 -11.50 21.81 -10.06
C PRO A 153 -12.57 21.10 -10.90
N GLU A 154 -12.80 21.60 -12.12
CA GLU A 154 -13.58 20.89 -13.10
C GLU A 154 -12.74 19.78 -13.70
N ILE A 155 -13.21 18.54 -13.50
CA ILE A 155 -12.61 17.36 -14.10
C ILE A 155 -13.45 17.03 -15.33
N ASP A 156 -12.77 16.79 -16.45
CA ASP A 156 -13.41 16.28 -17.64
C ASP A 156 -14.22 15.02 -17.30
N ALA A 157 -15.52 15.04 -17.59
CA ALA A 157 -16.42 13.93 -17.28
C ALA A 157 -16.00 12.60 -17.92
N GLU A 158 -15.19 12.64 -18.99
CA GLU A 158 -14.59 11.48 -19.62
C GLU A 158 -13.42 10.91 -18.79
N ARG A 159 -12.86 11.68 -17.87
CA ARG A 159 -11.69 11.28 -17.03
C ARG A 159 -12.02 10.81 -15.63
N GLY A 160 -13.29 10.79 -15.25
CA GLY A 160 -13.74 10.12 -14.03
C GLY A 160 -13.63 10.89 -12.71
N GLN A 161 -14.27 10.32 -11.72
CA GLN A 161 -14.31 10.82 -10.35
C GLN A 161 -13.13 10.21 -9.56
N GLY A 162 -12.55 10.96 -8.63
CA GLY A 162 -11.60 10.43 -7.64
C GLY A 162 -10.24 11.12 -7.61
N PHE A 163 -10.05 12.19 -8.38
CA PHE A 163 -8.81 12.97 -8.38
C PHE A 163 -9.06 14.46 -8.13
N GLU A 164 -10.32 14.85 -7.99
CA GLU A 164 -10.71 16.20 -7.61
C GLU A 164 -10.07 16.62 -6.28
N ASP A 165 -9.89 15.68 -5.37
CA ASP A 165 -9.29 15.86 -4.07
C ASP A 165 -7.82 16.26 -4.17
N ASP A 166 -7.04 15.45 -4.88
CA ASP A 166 -5.61 15.69 -5.09
C ASP A 166 -5.38 16.99 -5.86
N LEU A 167 -6.19 17.21 -6.91
CA LEU A 167 -6.07 18.42 -7.73
C LEU A 167 -6.49 19.68 -6.96
N PHE A 168 -7.50 19.61 -6.10
CA PHE A 168 -7.91 20.72 -5.25
C PHE A 168 -6.80 21.09 -4.26
N ILE A 169 -6.25 20.10 -3.54
CA ILE A 169 -5.15 20.31 -2.59
C ILE A 169 -3.94 20.87 -3.32
N ALA A 170 -3.56 20.24 -4.45
CA ALA A 170 -2.45 20.72 -5.27
C ALA A 170 -2.65 22.18 -5.71
N THR A 171 -3.85 22.55 -6.11
CA THR A 171 -4.18 23.93 -6.50
C THR A 171 -4.04 24.88 -5.30
N CYS A 172 -4.55 24.50 -4.12
CA CYS A 172 -4.41 25.28 -2.91
C CYS A 172 -2.93 25.50 -2.54
N PHE A 173 -2.14 24.46 -2.52
CA PHE A 173 -0.71 24.52 -2.20
C PHE A 173 0.08 25.36 -3.21
N ASN A 174 -0.29 25.30 -4.48
CA ASN A 174 0.35 26.12 -5.52
C ASN A 174 0.00 27.61 -5.40
N GLN A 175 -1.25 27.94 -5.10
CA GLN A 175 -1.72 29.32 -4.99
C GLN A 175 -1.40 29.96 -3.64
N PHE A 176 -1.32 29.15 -2.58
CA PHE A 176 -1.10 29.60 -1.21
C PHE A 176 0.05 28.82 -0.54
N PRO A 177 1.27 28.83 -1.09
CA PRO A 177 2.37 28.02 -0.58
C PRO A 177 2.72 28.32 0.89
N ASN A 178 2.62 29.58 1.32
CA ASN A 178 2.89 30.01 2.69
C ASN A 178 1.73 29.76 3.67
N ASN A 179 0.57 29.35 3.17
CA ASN A 179 -0.64 29.11 3.93
C ASN A 179 -1.17 27.68 3.73
N SER A 180 -0.29 26.75 3.38
CA SER A 180 -0.61 25.35 3.17
C SER A 180 0.23 24.48 4.10
N PHE A 181 -0.44 23.70 4.96
CA PHE A 181 0.19 22.96 6.04
C PHE A 181 -0.19 21.50 6.03
N LEU A 182 0.78 20.64 6.34
CA LEU A 182 0.58 19.19 6.48
C LEU A 182 0.62 18.81 7.96
N PHE A 183 -0.53 18.41 8.50
CA PHE A 183 -0.61 17.88 9.86
C PHE A 183 -0.08 16.46 9.90
N THR A 184 0.88 16.18 10.78
CA THR A 184 1.63 14.92 10.78
C THR A 184 1.44 14.08 12.04
N GLU A 185 0.81 14.62 13.08
CA GLU A 185 0.83 14.01 14.41
C GLU A 185 -0.49 13.30 14.77
N GLY A 186 -0.41 11.97 14.95
CA GLY A 186 -1.38 11.18 15.71
C GLY A 186 -2.84 11.14 15.23
N LEU A 187 -3.14 11.75 14.08
CA LEU A 187 -4.48 11.76 13.51
C LEU A 187 -4.50 10.92 12.23
N VAL A 188 -5.33 9.90 12.22
CA VAL A 188 -5.51 9.02 11.06
C VAL A 188 -6.96 9.15 10.61
N SER A 189 -7.15 9.45 9.33
CA SER A 189 -8.43 9.31 8.66
C SER A 189 -8.32 8.21 7.62
N GLU A 190 -9.11 7.17 7.77
CA GLU A 190 -9.19 6.05 6.85
C GLU A 190 -10.60 5.96 6.27
N ILE A 191 -10.68 5.52 5.01
CA ILE A 191 -11.94 5.05 4.45
C ILE A 191 -12.14 3.62 4.94
N SER A 192 -13.31 3.31 5.49
CA SER A 192 -13.59 1.97 5.97
C SER A 192 -13.62 0.96 4.82
N LEU A 193 -12.60 0.14 4.73
CA LEU A 193 -12.43 -0.89 3.71
C LEU A 193 -13.05 -2.25 4.06
N LYS A 194 -13.70 -2.37 5.21
CA LYS A 194 -14.43 -3.60 5.59
C LYS A 194 -15.66 -3.85 4.73
N TYR A 195 -16.03 -2.89 3.89
CA TYR A 195 -17.16 -3.04 3.01
C TYR A 195 -16.76 -3.82 1.75
N LYS A 196 -17.11 -5.09 1.72
CA LYS A 196 -16.90 -6.00 0.57
C LYS A 196 -18.12 -6.07 -0.37
N GLY A 197 -19.12 -5.22 -0.18
CA GLY A 197 -20.30 -5.17 -1.04
C GLY A 197 -20.00 -4.50 -2.38
N PRO A 198 -20.81 -4.82 -3.41
CA PRO A 198 -20.78 -4.16 -4.70
C PRO A 198 -21.24 -2.69 -4.58
N GLY A 199 -20.46 -1.75 -4.22
CA GLY A 199 -20.71 -0.32 -3.97
C GLY A 199 -19.74 0.27 -2.97
N ALA A 200 -18.89 -0.58 -2.41
CA ALA A 200 -17.80 -0.18 -1.54
C ALA A 200 -16.62 0.40 -2.31
N CYS A 201 -16.60 0.15 -3.61
CA CYS A 201 -15.63 0.78 -4.46
C CYS A 201 -16.32 1.95 -5.18
N PRO A 202 -15.73 3.12 -5.23
CA PRO A 202 -16.18 4.17 -6.14
C PRO A 202 -16.22 3.70 -7.58
N SER A 203 -16.00 2.44 -7.85
CA SER A 203 -15.54 2.09 -9.14
C SER A 203 -16.06 0.83 -9.77
N THR A 204 -17.33 0.59 -9.77
CA THR A 204 -17.92 0.05 -11.00
C THR A 204 -17.52 0.95 -12.16
N TRP A 205 -17.59 2.24 -11.97
CA TRP A 205 -17.20 3.22 -12.98
C TRP A 205 -15.70 3.22 -13.28
N ALA A 206 -14.79 3.18 -12.30
CA ALA A 206 -13.35 3.08 -12.53
C ALA A 206 -12.92 1.70 -13.08
N LYS A 207 -13.67 0.63 -12.78
CA LYS A 207 -13.46 -0.68 -13.43
C LYS A 207 -13.95 -0.73 -14.86
N GLU A 208 -15.02 -0.01 -15.17
CA GLU A 208 -15.59 0.05 -16.52
C GLU A 208 -14.84 1.01 -17.44
N ASN A 209 -14.15 2.01 -16.91
CA ASN A 209 -13.49 3.05 -17.68
C ASN A 209 -11.96 3.00 -17.63
N THR A 210 -11.34 1.88 -17.25
CA THR A 210 -9.88 1.62 -17.35
C THR A 210 -8.98 2.85 -17.11
N TYR A 211 -9.32 3.68 -16.10
CA TYR A 211 -8.46 4.79 -15.74
C TYR A 211 -7.22 4.26 -15.08
N ASP A 212 -6.17 4.31 -15.84
CA ASP A 212 -4.83 4.06 -15.35
C ASP A 212 -4.46 5.24 -14.44
N TRP A 213 -4.22 4.98 -13.18
CA TRP A 213 -3.68 5.92 -12.19
C TRP A 213 -2.53 6.78 -12.78
N TRP A 214 -1.80 6.23 -13.75
CA TRP A 214 -0.72 6.86 -14.50
C TRP A 214 -1.11 8.08 -15.34
N GLN A 215 -2.27 8.08 -15.95
CA GLN A 215 -2.72 9.20 -16.79
C GLN A 215 -3.07 10.43 -15.95
N MET A 216 -3.50 10.20 -14.72
CA MET A 216 -3.75 11.26 -13.74
C MET A 216 -2.47 11.69 -13.04
N SER A 217 -1.53 10.78 -12.80
CA SER A 217 -0.21 11.06 -12.24
C SER A 217 0.55 12.12 -13.04
N ASP A 218 0.43 12.18 -14.35
CA ASP A 218 1.14 13.17 -15.18
C ASP A 218 0.64 14.60 -14.96
N ILE A 219 -0.65 14.81 -14.76
CA ILE A 219 -1.22 16.14 -14.49
C ILE A 219 -0.96 16.52 -13.04
N THR A 220 -1.25 15.63 -12.11
CA THR A 220 -1.02 15.84 -10.68
C THR A 220 0.47 15.98 -10.39
N SER A 221 1.35 15.18 -11.01
CA SER A 221 2.81 15.31 -10.86
C SER A 221 3.37 16.62 -11.37
N LYS A 222 2.83 17.18 -12.48
CA LYS A 222 3.24 18.50 -12.97
C LYS A 222 2.83 19.61 -12.00
N VAL A 223 1.63 19.52 -11.44
CA VAL A 223 1.14 20.49 -10.45
C VAL A 223 1.94 20.35 -9.16
N ILE A 224 2.12 19.14 -8.64
CA ILE A 224 2.92 18.86 -7.42
C ILE A 224 4.37 19.28 -7.61
N LYS A 225 5.01 19.03 -8.76
CA LYS A 225 6.37 19.52 -9.05
C LYS A 225 6.49 21.02 -8.95
N ASN A 226 5.53 21.76 -9.49
CA ASN A 226 5.52 23.20 -9.40
C ASN A 226 5.33 23.68 -7.96
N MET A 227 4.63 22.91 -7.12
CA MET A 227 4.44 23.21 -5.70
C MET A 227 5.69 22.93 -4.86
N CYS A 228 6.45 21.88 -5.20
CA CYS A 228 7.65 21.49 -4.44
C CYS A 228 8.87 22.37 -4.72
N ILE A 229 8.89 23.13 -5.81
CA ILE A 229 10.05 23.97 -6.20
C ILE A 229 10.32 25.10 -5.19
N ASN A 230 9.32 25.56 -4.44
CA ASN A 230 9.43 26.71 -3.54
C ASN A 230 9.10 26.41 -2.07
N ASN A 231 8.87 25.16 -1.68
CA ASN A 231 8.42 24.77 -0.35
C ASN A 231 9.24 23.62 0.24
N GLU A 232 9.21 23.47 1.56
CA GLU A 232 9.81 22.36 2.30
C GLU A 232 9.13 21.01 2.07
N TYR A 233 8.11 20.96 1.21
CA TYR A 233 7.35 19.74 0.87
C TYR A 233 7.97 19.02 -0.33
N THR A 234 7.91 17.70 -0.30
CA THR A 234 8.35 16.84 -1.39
C THR A 234 7.13 16.20 -2.08
N GLU A 235 7.28 15.74 -3.31
CA GLU A 235 6.24 14.94 -4.00
C GLU A 235 5.76 13.77 -3.12
N ALA A 236 6.66 13.26 -2.27
CA ALA A 236 6.39 12.20 -1.30
C ALA A 236 5.29 12.53 -0.30
N ASP A 237 5.03 13.77 -0.04
CA ASP A 237 4.05 14.19 0.96
C ASP A 237 2.61 14.12 0.44
N PHE A 238 2.43 14.10 -0.87
CA PHE A 238 1.12 14.12 -1.53
C PHE A 238 0.73 12.79 -2.18
N ILE A 239 1.69 11.93 -2.51
CA ILE A 239 1.45 10.65 -3.20
C ILE A 239 1.52 9.52 -2.19
N PRO A 240 0.51 8.61 -2.12
CA PRO A 240 0.61 7.40 -1.31
C PRO A 240 1.86 6.61 -1.69
N GLN A 241 2.83 6.54 -0.79
CA GLN A 241 4.13 5.96 -1.09
C GLN A 241 4.29 4.61 -0.45
N MET A 242 4.80 3.68 -1.23
CA MET A 242 5.05 2.31 -0.80
C MET A 242 6.53 1.97 -0.95
N ASP A 243 7.02 1.11 -0.08
CA ASP A 243 8.34 0.52 -0.22
C ASP A 243 8.27 -0.74 -1.08
N ALA A 244 9.34 -1.06 -1.82
CA ALA A 244 9.59 -2.39 -2.36
C ALA A 244 10.66 -3.07 -1.49
N VAL A 245 10.35 -4.23 -0.92
CA VAL A 245 11.26 -4.95 -0.01
C VAL A 245 11.84 -6.14 -0.74
N ILE A 246 13.17 -6.22 -0.83
CA ILE A 246 13.88 -7.22 -1.60
C ILE A 246 15.01 -7.82 -0.76
N PRO A 247 14.94 -9.07 -0.31
CA PRO A 247 16.11 -9.78 0.21
C PRO A 247 17.03 -10.20 -0.94
N TYR A 248 18.32 -10.02 -0.73
CA TYR A 248 19.33 -10.32 -1.73
C TYR A 248 20.58 -10.97 -1.13
N VAL A 249 21.18 -11.85 -1.90
CA VAL A 249 22.48 -12.45 -1.60
C VAL A 249 23.37 -12.47 -2.84
N ASP A 250 24.59 -11.93 -2.72
CA ASP A 250 25.64 -12.14 -3.71
C ASP A 250 26.54 -13.30 -3.28
N CYS A 251 26.40 -14.42 -3.95
CA CYS A 251 27.22 -15.60 -3.69
C CYS A 251 28.65 -15.48 -4.22
N ASN A 252 28.99 -14.43 -4.96
CA ASN A 252 30.35 -14.13 -5.39
C ASN A 252 31.14 -13.36 -4.33
N ASP A 253 30.47 -12.84 -3.29
CA ASP A 253 31.16 -12.20 -2.16
C ASP A 253 31.95 -13.22 -1.35
N THR A 254 33.24 -13.18 -1.50
CA THR A 254 34.17 -14.11 -0.82
C THR A 254 34.11 -14.01 0.72
N SER A 255 33.74 -12.85 1.24
CA SER A 255 33.56 -12.63 2.68
C SER A 255 32.32 -13.36 3.18
N TRP A 256 31.22 -13.29 2.44
CA TRP A 256 29.97 -14.01 2.75
C TRP A 256 30.18 -15.52 2.62
N VAL A 257 30.85 -15.98 1.55
CA VAL A 257 31.19 -17.42 1.36
C VAL A 257 32.01 -17.96 2.51
N ARG A 258 32.97 -17.18 3.02
CA ARG A 258 33.79 -17.57 4.18
C ARG A 258 32.91 -17.75 5.44
N ASP A 259 32.01 -16.83 5.68
CA ASP A 259 31.07 -16.92 6.83
C ASP A 259 30.14 -18.12 6.69
N PHE A 260 29.62 -18.36 5.48
CA PHE A 260 28.81 -19.53 5.18
C PHE A 260 29.57 -20.84 5.47
N ASN A 261 30.77 -20.99 4.92
CA ASN A 261 31.60 -22.16 5.13
C ASN A 261 31.88 -22.40 6.62
N LYS A 262 32.25 -21.34 7.35
CA LYS A 262 32.55 -21.41 8.78
C LYS A 262 31.31 -21.80 9.62
N ALA A 263 30.16 -21.28 9.28
CA ALA A 263 28.94 -21.50 10.06
C ALA A 263 28.25 -22.83 9.78
N THR A 264 28.42 -23.38 8.57
CA THR A 264 27.69 -24.57 8.10
C THR A 264 28.57 -25.82 7.93
N GLY A 265 29.90 -25.66 7.82
CA GLY A 265 30.82 -26.74 7.44
C GLY A 265 30.74 -27.17 5.97
N ILE A 266 29.96 -26.42 5.15
CA ILE A 266 29.77 -26.70 3.72
C ILE A 266 30.73 -25.81 2.93
N TYR A 267 31.60 -26.39 2.12
CA TYR A 267 32.64 -25.68 1.37
C TYR A 267 32.32 -25.51 -0.11
N SER A 268 31.13 -25.86 -0.54
CA SER A 268 30.68 -25.69 -1.93
C SER A 268 29.42 -24.85 -1.97
N THR A 269 29.47 -23.74 -2.70
CA THR A 269 28.32 -22.89 -3.04
C THR A 269 27.92 -23.09 -4.50
N SER A 270 28.26 -24.22 -5.10
CA SER A 270 28.03 -24.52 -6.52
C SER A 270 26.56 -24.86 -6.87
N GLY A 271 25.71 -24.97 -5.88
CA GLY A 271 24.30 -25.29 -6.09
C GLY A 271 23.49 -24.12 -6.68
N VAL A 272 22.34 -24.42 -7.30
CA VAL A 272 21.39 -23.48 -7.93
C VAL A 272 21.09 -22.28 -7.04
N ARG A 273 20.96 -22.53 -5.73
CA ARG A 273 20.59 -21.51 -4.73
C ARG A 273 21.61 -20.41 -4.53
N PHE A 274 22.82 -20.60 -5.01
CA PHE A 274 23.94 -19.68 -4.75
C PHE A 274 24.54 -19.12 -6.03
N ARG A 275 24.02 -19.42 -7.21
CA ARG A 275 24.52 -18.82 -8.45
C ARG A 275 23.78 -17.52 -8.77
N SER A 276 24.51 -16.53 -9.25
CA SER A 276 23.95 -15.20 -9.55
C SER A 276 23.60 -15.07 -11.02
N TRP A 277 22.38 -14.67 -11.31
CA TRP A 277 21.92 -14.32 -12.65
C TRP A 277 22.26 -12.88 -13.04
N ASP A 278 22.76 -12.05 -12.11
CA ASP A 278 23.06 -10.63 -12.25
C ASP A 278 21.83 -9.79 -12.69
N THR A 279 20.64 -10.27 -12.36
CA THR A 279 19.36 -9.67 -12.78
C THR A 279 18.80 -8.63 -11.79
N LEU A 280 19.38 -8.47 -10.61
CA LEU A 280 18.89 -7.53 -9.59
C LEU A 280 18.76 -6.09 -10.13
N ARG A 281 19.71 -5.66 -10.97
CA ARG A 281 19.65 -4.33 -11.61
C ARG A 281 18.36 -4.15 -12.44
N TYR A 282 17.95 -5.17 -13.16
CA TYR A 282 16.74 -5.13 -13.99
C TYR A 282 15.46 -5.24 -13.17
N LEU A 283 15.51 -5.90 -12.00
CA LEU A 283 14.41 -5.80 -11.04
C LEU A 283 14.24 -4.35 -10.56
N PHE A 284 15.33 -3.64 -10.25
CA PHE A 284 15.29 -2.23 -9.85
C PHE A 284 14.75 -1.34 -10.98
N ARG A 285 15.19 -1.54 -12.22
CA ARG A 285 14.68 -0.83 -13.39
C ARG A 285 13.21 -1.12 -13.65
N GLY A 286 12.80 -2.39 -13.54
CA GLY A 286 11.41 -2.81 -13.66
C GLY A 286 10.52 -2.16 -12.59
N ILE A 287 10.96 -2.11 -11.33
CA ILE A 287 10.24 -1.40 -10.27
C ILE A 287 10.16 0.10 -10.60
N ALA A 288 11.25 0.74 -11.02
CA ALA A 288 11.25 2.16 -11.32
C ALA A 288 10.34 2.53 -12.50
N GLU A 289 10.30 1.69 -13.53
CA GLU A 289 9.54 1.94 -14.76
C GLU A 289 8.07 1.48 -14.64
N CYS A 290 7.85 0.30 -14.05
CA CYS A 290 6.53 -0.31 -14.01
C CYS A 290 5.73 0.04 -12.75
N MET A 291 6.38 0.51 -11.67
CA MET A 291 5.76 0.77 -10.36
C MET A 291 6.21 2.12 -9.77
N PRO A 292 5.97 3.27 -10.44
CA PRO A 292 6.49 4.57 -9.99
C PRO A 292 5.91 5.07 -8.66
N PHE A 293 4.85 4.44 -8.13
CA PHE A 293 4.36 4.65 -6.76
C PHE A 293 5.30 4.08 -5.68
N ILE A 294 6.33 3.32 -6.05
CA ILE A 294 7.36 2.88 -5.11
C ILE A 294 8.30 4.06 -4.82
N ARG A 295 8.29 4.54 -3.58
CA ARG A 295 9.14 5.66 -3.14
C ARG A 295 10.61 5.27 -3.04
N ARG A 296 10.88 4.09 -2.50
CA ARG A 296 12.23 3.55 -2.31
C ARG A 296 12.24 2.02 -2.35
N ILE A 297 13.39 1.48 -2.67
CA ILE A 297 13.68 0.06 -2.49
C ILE A 297 14.32 -0.12 -1.09
N VAL A 298 13.87 -1.13 -0.36
CA VAL A 298 14.49 -1.62 0.88
C VAL A 298 15.21 -2.92 0.53
N LEU A 299 16.52 -2.83 0.36
CA LEU A 299 17.37 -3.97 0.02
C LEU A 299 17.90 -4.63 1.30
N ILE A 300 17.49 -5.87 1.54
CA ILE A 300 17.90 -6.65 2.71
C ILE A 300 19.11 -7.50 2.35
N VAL A 301 20.22 -7.31 3.05
CA VAL A 301 21.47 -8.03 2.82
C VAL A 301 22.13 -8.48 4.13
N ALA A 302 22.99 -9.48 4.05
CA ALA A 302 23.66 -10.00 5.24
C ALA A 302 24.62 -8.97 5.88
N LYS A 303 25.34 -8.22 5.07
CA LYS A 303 26.38 -7.25 5.50
C LYS A 303 26.79 -6.33 4.34
N GLU A 304 27.66 -5.36 4.64
CA GLU A 304 28.06 -4.29 3.73
C GLU A 304 28.63 -4.79 2.40
N SER A 305 29.43 -5.84 2.44
CA SER A 305 30.06 -6.42 1.22
C SER A 305 29.05 -7.04 0.25
N GLN A 306 27.81 -7.25 0.68
CA GLN A 306 26.71 -7.76 -0.14
C GLN A 306 26.00 -6.67 -0.94
N VAL A 307 26.27 -5.38 -0.66
CA VAL A 307 25.64 -4.26 -1.37
C VAL A 307 26.34 -4.08 -2.71
N PRO A 308 25.64 -4.22 -3.86
CA PRO A 308 26.27 -4.01 -5.14
C PRO A 308 26.74 -2.55 -5.31
N SER A 309 27.94 -2.37 -5.85
CA SER A 309 28.59 -1.05 -5.98
C SER A 309 27.83 -0.05 -6.86
N TRP A 310 26.91 -0.52 -7.68
CA TRP A 310 26.09 0.31 -8.56
C TRP A 310 24.79 0.82 -7.89
N VAL A 311 24.51 0.42 -6.65
CA VAL A 311 23.30 0.81 -5.92
C VAL A 311 23.43 2.24 -5.42
N ASN A 312 22.46 3.09 -5.77
CA ASN A 312 22.35 4.45 -5.23
C ASN A 312 21.68 4.42 -3.85
N GLN A 313 22.47 4.52 -2.79
CA GLN A 313 21.99 4.47 -1.41
C GLN A 313 21.22 5.72 -0.94
N GLU A 314 21.13 6.77 -1.74
CA GLU A 314 20.22 7.90 -1.47
C GLU A 314 18.75 7.50 -1.71
N ASN A 315 18.51 6.61 -2.68
CA ASN A 315 17.18 6.16 -3.08
C ASN A 315 16.88 4.71 -2.68
N VAL A 316 17.91 3.97 -2.23
CA VAL A 316 17.80 2.58 -1.77
C VAL A 316 18.20 2.51 -0.31
N ARG A 317 17.26 2.11 0.55
CA ARG A 317 17.56 1.83 1.94
C ARG A 317 18.19 0.44 2.06
N ILE A 318 19.38 0.38 2.62
CA ILE A 318 20.02 -0.89 2.96
C ILE A 318 19.60 -1.29 4.36
N VAL A 319 19.18 -2.55 4.53
CA VAL A 319 18.84 -3.14 5.82
C VAL A 319 19.70 -4.39 6.00
N TYR A 320 20.53 -4.39 7.02
CA TYR A 320 21.40 -5.51 7.33
C TYR A 320 20.70 -6.51 8.24
N HIS A 321 20.99 -7.80 8.09
CA HIS A 321 20.42 -8.85 8.94
C HIS A 321 20.54 -8.53 10.43
N ARG A 322 21.64 -7.93 10.87
CA ARG A 322 21.89 -7.55 12.27
C ARG A 322 20.94 -6.47 12.82
N GLU A 323 20.22 -5.77 11.97
CA GLU A 323 19.31 -4.70 12.39
C GLU A 323 17.94 -5.22 12.84
N PHE A 324 17.53 -6.40 12.34
CA PHE A 324 16.20 -6.92 12.58
C PHE A 324 16.15 -8.40 13.00
N ILE A 325 17.24 -9.15 12.82
CA ILE A 325 17.34 -10.56 13.23
C ILE A 325 18.06 -10.64 14.59
N PRO A 326 17.54 -11.39 15.58
CA PRO A 326 18.19 -11.57 16.87
C PRO A 326 19.64 -12.06 16.74
N LYS A 327 20.53 -11.49 17.56
CA LYS A 327 22.00 -11.76 17.49
C LYS A 327 22.36 -13.25 17.65
N GLU A 328 21.63 -13.96 18.48
CA GLU A 328 21.83 -15.39 18.75
C GLU A 328 21.54 -16.29 17.55
N ILE A 329 20.79 -15.79 16.59
CA ILE A 329 20.43 -16.49 15.35
C ILE A 329 21.49 -16.27 14.27
N LEU A 330 22.19 -15.16 14.32
CA LEU A 330 23.16 -14.75 13.28
C LEU A 330 24.47 -15.57 13.37
N PRO A 331 25.14 -15.82 12.24
CA PRO A 331 24.69 -15.54 10.87
C PRO A 331 23.68 -16.57 10.38
N VAL A 332 22.74 -16.14 9.51
CA VAL A 332 21.78 -17.00 8.82
C VAL A 332 22.01 -17.01 7.32
N PHE A 333 21.76 -18.17 6.69
CA PHE A 333 21.90 -18.42 5.25
C PHE A 333 20.63 -19.07 4.69
N ASN A 334 19.52 -18.72 5.28
CA ASN A 334 18.19 -19.30 5.07
C ASN A 334 17.18 -18.17 4.88
N SER A 335 16.65 -18.03 3.66
CA SER A 335 15.66 -17.00 3.37
C SER A 335 14.44 -17.11 4.29
N CYS A 336 13.99 -18.31 4.62
CA CYS A 336 12.89 -18.53 5.55
C CYS A 336 13.14 -17.86 6.92
N ALA A 337 14.37 -17.93 7.43
CA ALA A 337 14.73 -17.25 8.68
C ALA A 337 14.73 -15.73 8.52
N ILE A 338 15.24 -15.21 7.40
CA ILE A 338 15.25 -13.78 7.10
C ILE A 338 13.80 -13.27 7.00
N GLU A 339 12.98 -13.94 6.22
CA GLU A 339 11.58 -13.62 5.95
C GLU A 339 10.71 -13.65 7.22
N SER A 340 11.01 -14.55 8.14
CA SER A 340 10.26 -14.70 9.40
C SER A 340 10.40 -13.50 10.34
N PHE A 341 11.44 -12.69 10.21
CA PHE A 341 11.70 -11.52 11.06
C PHE A 341 11.41 -10.18 10.40
N LEU A 342 10.75 -10.14 9.24
CA LEU A 342 10.41 -8.89 8.55
C LEU A 342 9.64 -7.90 9.45
N TYR A 343 8.88 -8.39 10.44
CA TYR A 343 8.15 -7.56 11.39
C TYR A 343 9.06 -6.66 12.25
N ASN A 344 10.34 -7.01 12.42
CA ASN A 344 11.31 -6.22 13.17
C ASN A 344 11.98 -5.11 12.34
N ILE A 345 11.74 -5.04 11.03
CA ILE A 345 12.32 -3.97 10.21
C ILE A 345 11.61 -2.66 10.56
N PRO A 346 12.32 -1.68 11.14
CA PRO A 346 11.72 -0.39 11.48
C PRO A 346 11.42 0.42 10.21
N ASP A 347 10.54 1.39 10.32
CA ASP A 347 10.33 2.43 9.31
C ASP A 347 10.02 1.91 7.88
N LEU A 348 9.32 0.78 7.78
CA LEU A 348 8.67 0.37 6.53
C LEU A 348 7.40 1.22 6.33
N SER A 349 7.05 1.46 5.05
CA SER A 349 5.75 2.05 4.75
C SER A 349 4.61 1.15 5.23
N GLU A 350 3.47 1.75 5.62
CA GLU A 350 2.29 0.99 6.07
C GLU A 350 1.85 -0.09 5.07
N ARG A 351 2.01 0.22 3.80
CA ARG A 351 1.84 -0.71 2.68
C ARG A 351 3.14 -0.84 1.94
N PHE A 352 3.52 -2.04 1.60
CA PHE A 352 4.69 -2.31 0.79
C PHE A 352 4.50 -3.55 -0.08
N VAL A 353 5.35 -3.71 -1.07
CA VAL A 353 5.38 -4.91 -1.92
C VAL A 353 6.68 -5.65 -1.68
N TYR A 354 6.56 -6.91 -1.30
CA TYR A 354 7.70 -7.80 -1.12
C TYR A 354 8.01 -8.55 -2.43
N PHE A 355 9.27 -8.59 -2.80
CA PHE A 355 9.78 -9.31 -3.97
C PHE A 355 10.84 -10.33 -3.55
N ASN A 356 10.85 -11.48 -4.21
CA ASN A 356 12.07 -12.26 -4.33
C ASN A 356 12.90 -11.71 -5.50
N ASP A 357 14.20 -12.01 -5.52
CA ASP A 357 15.15 -11.51 -6.53
C ASP A 357 14.97 -12.13 -7.93
N ASP A 358 14.06 -13.09 -8.06
CA ASP A 358 13.65 -13.76 -9.31
C ASP A 358 12.27 -13.31 -9.83
N ILE A 359 11.64 -12.29 -9.22
CA ILE A 359 10.31 -11.79 -9.57
C ILE A 359 10.40 -10.38 -10.15
N PHE A 360 9.97 -10.20 -11.42
CA PHE A 360 10.16 -8.97 -12.18
C PHE A 360 8.81 -8.38 -12.62
N PRO A 361 8.50 -7.12 -12.30
CA PRO A 361 7.45 -6.38 -12.96
C PRO A 361 7.91 -6.03 -14.39
N VAL A 362 7.13 -6.38 -15.41
CA VAL A 362 7.49 -6.21 -16.82
C VAL A 362 6.52 -5.35 -17.62
N THR A 363 5.34 -5.05 -17.07
CA THR A 363 4.44 -4.01 -17.58
C THR A 363 3.92 -3.16 -16.42
N LYS A 364 3.33 -2.02 -16.75
CA LYS A 364 2.86 -1.06 -15.73
C LYS A 364 1.86 -1.69 -14.77
N LEU A 365 2.03 -1.37 -13.51
CA LEU A 365 1.22 -1.76 -12.38
C LEU A 365 0.82 -0.51 -11.58
N GLY A 366 -0.38 -0.50 -11.04
CA GLY A 366 -0.87 0.52 -10.13
C GLY A 366 -0.93 0.02 -8.67
N ILE A 367 -1.12 0.93 -7.73
CA ILE A 367 -1.40 0.58 -6.33
C ILE A 367 -2.62 -0.33 -6.25
N SER A 368 -3.64 -0.06 -7.09
CA SER A 368 -4.87 -0.83 -7.17
C SER A 368 -4.68 -2.29 -7.63
N ASP A 369 -3.54 -2.63 -8.24
CA ASP A 369 -3.24 -4.05 -8.51
C ASP A 369 -2.90 -4.81 -7.23
N PHE A 370 -2.30 -4.15 -6.24
CA PHE A 370 -1.84 -4.77 -4.99
C PHE A 370 -2.79 -4.59 -3.81
N PHE A 371 -3.50 -3.48 -3.78
CA PHE A 371 -4.37 -3.13 -2.64
C PHE A 371 -5.69 -2.53 -3.11
N ASP A 372 -6.72 -2.79 -2.36
CA ASP A 372 -7.93 -1.98 -2.35
C ASP A 372 -8.03 -1.36 -0.96
N GLY A 373 -7.62 -0.14 -0.88
CA GLY A 373 -7.44 0.47 0.40
C GLY A 373 -6.26 -0.14 1.19
N ASN A 374 -6.52 -0.59 2.42
CA ASN A 374 -5.60 -1.37 3.25
C ASN A 374 -5.87 -2.89 3.13
N VAL A 375 -6.73 -3.31 2.20
CA VAL A 375 -6.99 -4.72 1.96
C VAL A 375 -6.04 -5.23 0.88
N PRO A 376 -5.14 -6.16 1.17
CA PRO A 376 -4.22 -6.68 0.20
C PRO A 376 -4.93 -7.59 -0.80
N LYS A 377 -4.51 -7.52 -2.06
CA LYS A 377 -4.97 -8.38 -3.14
C LYS A 377 -4.03 -9.57 -3.29
N ILE A 378 -4.50 -10.75 -2.93
CA ILE A 378 -3.65 -11.96 -2.85
C ILE A 378 -4.31 -13.06 -3.67
N ASN A 379 -3.50 -13.81 -4.42
CA ASN A 379 -3.97 -15.03 -5.08
C ASN A 379 -3.65 -16.25 -4.21
N PHE A 380 -4.67 -16.81 -3.59
CA PHE A 380 -4.59 -18.09 -2.89
C PHE A 380 -5.12 -19.22 -3.75
N ILE A 381 -4.38 -20.32 -3.81
CA ILE A 381 -4.78 -21.58 -4.46
C ILE A 381 -5.10 -22.55 -3.35
N GLU A 382 -6.40 -22.68 -3.07
CA GLU A 382 -6.92 -23.55 -2.03
C GLU A 382 -6.92 -25.03 -2.46
N HIS A 383 -7.10 -25.92 -1.51
CA HIS A 383 -7.17 -27.37 -1.72
C HIS A 383 -6.00 -27.95 -2.53
N THR A 384 -4.83 -27.31 -2.46
CA THR A 384 -3.61 -27.82 -3.07
C THR A 384 -3.18 -29.10 -2.32
N LYS A 385 -2.99 -30.20 -3.06
CA LYS A 385 -2.49 -31.45 -2.46
C LYS A 385 -1.10 -31.24 -1.88
N LEU A 386 -0.94 -31.55 -0.61
CA LEU A 386 0.34 -31.46 0.08
C LEU A 386 1.29 -32.57 -0.43
N VAL A 387 2.41 -32.19 -0.99
CA VAL A 387 3.50 -33.09 -1.38
C VAL A 387 4.73 -32.85 -0.49
N SER A 388 5.60 -33.86 -0.41
CA SER A 388 6.75 -33.84 0.51
C SER A 388 7.94 -33.00 0.01
N ASN A 389 7.71 -31.83 -0.59
CA ASN A 389 8.76 -30.88 -0.89
C ASN A 389 8.88 -29.80 0.20
N LEU A 390 10.08 -29.23 0.39
CA LEU A 390 10.36 -28.26 1.44
C LEU A 390 9.46 -27.03 1.35
N TYR A 391 9.21 -26.51 0.16
CA TYR A 391 8.39 -25.33 -0.05
C TYR A 391 6.97 -25.50 0.51
N GLN A 392 6.29 -26.59 0.13
CA GLN A 392 4.93 -26.85 0.62
C GLN A 392 4.89 -27.17 2.12
N GLN A 393 5.96 -27.79 2.65
CA GLN A 393 6.06 -28.01 4.10
C GLN A 393 6.20 -26.69 4.87
N HIS A 394 6.98 -25.73 4.35
CA HIS A 394 7.06 -24.39 4.94
C HIS A 394 5.71 -23.66 4.87
N CYS A 395 5.01 -23.74 3.74
CA CYS A 395 3.66 -23.21 3.60
C CYS A 395 2.70 -23.80 4.63
N ARG A 396 2.69 -25.13 4.76
CA ARG A 396 1.82 -25.82 5.72
C ARG A 396 2.19 -25.47 7.17
N ALA A 397 3.46 -25.44 7.51
CA ALA A 397 3.91 -25.06 8.85
C ALA A 397 3.50 -23.63 9.23
N GLY A 398 3.61 -22.69 8.27
CA GLY A 398 3.17 -21.31 8.45
C GLY A 398 1.66 -21.18 8.63
N LEU A 399 0.87 -21.88 7.80
CA LEU A 399 -0.59 -21.90 7.90
C LEU A 399 -1.06 -22.45 9.25
N ASP A 400 -0.49 -23.58 9.69
CA ASP A 400 -0.81 -24.20 10.97
C ASP A 400 -0.41 -23.32 12.14
N MET A 401 0.73 -22.63 12.07
CA MET A 401 1.20 -21.70 13.12
C MET A 401 0.22 -20.54 13.32
N ILE A 402 -0.25 -19.92 12.25
CA ILE A 402 -1.20 -18.82 12.35
C ILE A 402 -2.57 -19.30 12.82
N ALA A 403 -3.04 -20.48 12.36
CA ALA A 403 -4.27 -21.08 12.86
C ALA A 403 -4.21 -21.33 14.37
N ASP A 404 -3.11 -21.91 14.86
CA ASP A 404 -2.88 -22.13 16.30
C ASP A 404 -2.87 -20.80 17.09
N ALA A 405 -2.19 -19.78 16.56
CA ALA A 405 -2.10 -18.46 17.20
C ALA A 405 -3.45 -17.72 17.28
N LEU A 406 -4.32 -17.94 16.31
CA LEU A 406 -5.67 -17.36 16.25
C LEU A 406 -6.74 -18.25 16.92
N ASN A 407 -6.37 -19.42 17.48
CA ASN A 407 -7.28 -20.44 18.01
C ASN A 407 -8.32 -20.89 16.98
N LEU A 408 -7.91 -21.05 15.72
CA LEU A 408 -8.75 -21.51 14.62
C LEU A 408 -8.48 -22.97 14.28
N PRO A 409 -9.46 -23.70 13.69
CA PRO A 409 -9.25 -25.05 13.18
C PRO A 409 -8.13 -25.08 12.14
N LYS A 410 -7.31 -26.12 12.17
CA LYS A 410 -6.30 -26.34 11.14
C LYS A 410 -6.94 -26.72 9.80
N TYR A 411 -6.28 -26.30 8.73
CA TYR A 411 -6.69 -26.68 7.38
C TYR A 411 -6.66 -28.21 7.20
N PRO A 412 -7.50 -28.81 6.34
CA PRO A 412 -7.60 -30.28 6.21
C PRO A 412 -6.26 -30.98 6.03
N ALA A 413 -6.13 -32.15 6.64
CA ALA A 413 -4.91 -32.93 6.54
C ALA A 413 -4.66 -33.38 5.08
N GLY A 414 -3.40 -33.31 4.63
CA GLY A 414 -3.02 -33.65 3.26
C GLY A 414 -3.26 -32.56 2.23
N GLU A 415 -3.77 -31.43 2.63
CA GLU A 415 -4.01 -30.24 1.80
C GLU A 415 -3.31 -29.01 2.37
N LEU A 416 -3.18 -27.98 1.54
CA LEU A 416 -2.74 -26.65 1.97
C LEU A 416 -3.38 -25.56 1.12
N VAL A 417 -3.35 -24.35 1.64
CA VAL A 417 -3.56 -23.11 0.88
C VAL A 417 -2.20 -22.65 0.38
N ARG A 418 -2.04 -22.47 -0.89
CA ARG A 418 -0.79 -22.02 -1.49
C ARG A 418 -0.92 -20.58 -2.03
N PRO A 419 -0.24 -19.60 -1.45
CA PRO A 419 -0.10 -18.30 -2.13
C PRO A 419 0.62 -18.46 -3.46
N GLU A 420 0.23 -17.67 -4.46
CA GLU A 420 0.97 -17.62 -5.72
C GLU A 420 2.38 -17.06 -5.47
N HIS A 421 3.39 -17.64 -6.12
CA HIS A 421 4.79 -17.18 -5.97
C HIS A 421 5.04 -15.95 -6.86
N CYS A 422 4.51 -14.83 -6.43
CA CYS A 422 4.47 -13.56 -7.14
C CYS A 422 4.97 -12.43 -6.22
N ALA A 423 5.00 -11.19 -6.71
CA ALA A 423 5.16 -10.02 -5.85
C ALA A 423 4.02 -9.95 -4.82
N VAL A 424 4.36 -9.73 -3.56
CA VAL A 424 3.44 -9.92 -2.43
C VAL A 424 3.09 -8.58 -1.79
N PRO A 425 1.81 -8.15 -1.81
CA PRO A 425 1.37 -7.00 -1.04
C PRO A 425 1.37 -7.33 0.46
N MET A 426 2.00 -6.48 1.25
CA MET A 426 2.10 -6.63 2.71
C MET A 426 1.73 -5.33 3.42
N LEU A 427 1.22 -5.48 4.66
CA LEU A 427 0.89 -4.39 5.57
C LEU A 427 1.80 -4.43 6.79
N LYS A 428 2.37 -3.29 7.19
CA LYS A 428 3.19 -3.19 8.41
C LYS A 428 2.41 -3.62 9.65
N VAL A 429 1.15 -3.20 9.77
CA VAL A 429 0.27 -3.62 10.87
C VAL A 429 0.08 -5.14 10.93
N THR A 430 0.01 -5.83 9.80
CA THR A 430 -0.09 -7.30 9.77
C THR A 430 1.21 -7.94 10.24
N LEU A 431 2.36 -7.41 9.80
CA LEU A 431 3.66 -7.88 10.29
C LEU A 431 3.75 -7.74 11.81
N ASP A 432 3.38 -6.60 12.36
CA ASP A 432 3.41 -6.32 13.79
C ASP A 432 2.48 -7.25 14.58
N ASN A 433 1.27 -7.51 14.07
CA ASN A 433 0.32 -8.43 14.67
C ASN A 433 0.86 -9.87 14.71
N VAL A 434 1.38 -10.36 13.58
CA VAL A 434 2.00 -11.70 13.50
C VAL A 434 3.24 -11.77 14.41
N GLY A 435 4.07 -10.73 14.43
CA GLY A 435 5.21 -10.64 15.34
C GLY A 435 4.79 -10.75 16.81
N LYS A 436 3.75 -10.01 17.23
CA LYS A 436 3.22 -10.08 18.60
C LYS A 436 2.64 -11.46 18.95
N LEU A 437 1.90 -12.05 18.03
CA LEU A 437 1.23 -13.34 18.25
C LEU A 437 2.19 -14.53 18.20
N CYS A 438 3.18 -14.49 17.30
CA CYS A 438 3.93 -15.69 16.92
C CYS A 438 5.44 -15.64 17.20
N ASN A 439 6.02 -14.56 17.79
CA ASN A 439 7.47 -14.41 17.94
C ASN A 439 8.17 -15.63 18.58
N THR A 440 7.60 -16.16 19.64
CA THR A 440 8.14 -17.36 20.33
C THR A 440 8.05 -18.61 19.44
N ALA A 441 6.94 -18.79 18.73
CA ALA A 441 6.76 -19.91 17.82
C ALA A 441 7.70 -19.80 16.61
N ILE A 442 7.82 -18.60 16.02
CA ILE A 442 8.76 -18.28 14.94
C ILE A 442 10.19 -18.66 15.36
N SER A 443 10.66 -18.17 16.51
CA SER A 443 12.03 -18.40 16.98
C SER A 443 12.39 -19.90 17.13
N ARG A 444 11.39 -20.74 17.43
CA ARG A 444 11.57 -22.20 17.53
C ARG A 444 11.74 -22.91 16.19
N THR A 445 11.31 -22.30 15.10
CA THR A 445 11.40 -22.89 13.75
C THR A 445 12.72 -22.56 13.05
N ILE A 446 13.45 -21.56 13.54
CA ILE A 446 14.60 -20.98 12.83
C ILE A 446 15.81 -21.93 12.85
N THR A 447 16.42 -22.04 11.68
CA THR A 447 17.67 -22.80 11.48
C THR A 447 18.60 -22.04 10.54
N LYS A 448 19.92 -22.26 10.64
CA LYS A 448 20.91 -21.58 9.78
C LYS A 448 20.76 -21.93 8.29
N LEU A 449 20.30 -23.13 8.00
CA LEU A 449 20.00 -23.65 6.66
C LEU A 449 18.54 -24.10 6.61
N ARG A 450 17.95 -24.15 5.42
CA ARG A 450 16.54 -24.57 5.26
C ARG A 450 16.30 -26.00 5.76
N GLN A 451 15.30 -26.14 6.62
CA GLN A 451 14.83 -27.39 7.21
C GLN A 451 13.30 -27.45 7.11
N LYS A 452 12.74 -28.66 7.32
CA LYS A 452 11.29 -28.91 7.18
C LYS A 452 10.41 -28.07 8.14
N GLN A 453 10.92 -27.75 9.33
CA GLN A 453 10.21 -26.98 10.34
C GLN A 453 10.21 -25.47 10.09
N ASN A 454 10.95 -24.98 9.11
CA ASN A 454 10.96 -23.54 8.82
C ASN A 454 9.61 -23.08 8.29
N ILE A 455 9.36 -21.82 8.48
CA ILE A 455 8.25 -21.05 7.90
C ILE A 455 8.85 -19.97 6.99
N ASN A 456 8.04 -19.37 6.13
CA ASN A 456 8.46 -18.33 5.22
C ASN A 456 7.56 -17.08 5.32
N GLN A 457 7.78 -16.07 4.48
CA GLN A 457 7.00 -14.83 4.45
C GLN A 457 5.49 -15.02 4.31
N TYR A 458 5.03 -16.18 3.89
CA TYR A 458 3.61 -16.46 3.75
C TYR A 458 2.83 -16.53 5.07
N ILE A 459 3.52 -16.56 6.23
CA ILE A 459 2.85 -16.42 7.52
C ILE A 459 2.03 -15.11 7.58
N TYR A 460 2.52 -14.03 6.99
CA TYR A 460 1.80 -12.75 6.94
C TYR A 460 0.58 -12.83 6.03
N LEU A 461 0.64 -13.58 4.94
CA LEU A 461 -0.50 -13.82 4.05
C LEU A 461 -1.53 -14.76 4.68
N TYR A 462 -1.08 -15.79 5.40
CA TYR A 462 -1.99 -16.71 6.10
C TYR A 462 -2.77 -16.03 7.21
N TYR A 463 -2.22 -14.98 7.83
CA TYR A 463 -2.98 -14.13 8.72
C TYR A 463 -4.20 -13.53 8.01
N HIS A 464 -4.00 -12.94 6.84
CA HIS A 464 -5.09 -12.40 6.02
C HIS A 464 -6.07 -13.48 5.54
N PHE A 465 -5.57 -14.63 5.12
CA PHE A 465 -6.42 -15.75 4.71
C PHE A 465 -7.35 -16.21 5.81
N LEU A 466 -6.83 -16.41 7.02
CA LEU A 466 -7.57 -16.93 8.16
C LEU A 466 -8.50 -15.88 8.81
N THR A 467 -8.16 -14.60 8.74
CA THR A 467 -9.04 -13.50 9.20
C THR A 467 -10.06 -13.07 8.15
N GLY A 468 -9.86 -13.46 6.90
CA GLY A 468 -10.72 -13.06 5.77
C GLY A 468 -10.48 -11.63 5.28
N ASP A 469 -9.41 -10.97 5.73
CA ASP A 469 -9.10 -9.57 5.39
C ASP A 469 -8.22 -9.46 4.15
N TYR A 470 -8.67 -10.02 3.03
CA TYR A 470 -7.98 -9.94 1.73
C TYR A 470 -8.99 -9.96 0.58
N ILE A 471 -8.53 -9.60 -0.61
CA ILE A 471 -9.27 -9.76 -1.86
C ILE A 471 -8.57 -10.83 -2.68
N GLN A 472 -9.32 -11.88 -3.05
CA GLN A 472 -8.81 -12.88 -3.98
C GLN A 472 -8.58 -12.23 -5.34
N TYR A 473 -7.32 -12.19 -5.81
CA TYR A 473 -6.94 -11.48 -7.02
C TYR A 473 -5.92 -12.27 -7.82
N LYS A 474 -6.19 -12.47 -9.10
CA LYS A 474 -5.30 -13.18 -10.01
C LYS A 474 -4.56 -12.17 -10.88
N TYR A 475 -3.26 -12.04 -10.66
CA TYR A 475 -2.38 -11.23 -11.49
C TYR A 475 -2.24 -11.83 -12.90
N ARG A 476 -1.91 -10.99 -13.88
CA ARG A 476 -1.37 -11.47 -15.16
C ARG A 476 0.10 -11.86 -14.92
N PHE A 477 0.26 -12.99 -14.28
CA PHE A 477 1.51 -13.52 -13.78
C PHE A 477 1.91 -14.77 -14.55
N ILE A 478 3.21 -14.90 -14.85
CA ILE A 478 3.78 -16.09 -15.45
C ILE A 478 4.96 -16.57 -14.62
N TYR A 479 4.93 -17.82 -14.25
CA TYR A 479 6.07 -18.56 -13.71
C TYR A 479 6.78 -19.27 -14.85
N ALA A 480 8.02 -18.87 -15.15
CA ALA A 480 8.83 -19.46 -16.21
C ALA A 480 10.07 -20.14 -15.62
N ASP A 481 10.35 -21.36 -16.05
CA ASP A 481 11.58 -22.08 -15.69
C ASP A 481 12.67 -21.74 -16.72
N LEU A 482 13.86 -21.35 -16.26
CA LEU A 482 14.98 -20.99 -17.13
C LEU A 482 15.56 -22.16 -17.94
N ARG A 483 15.06 -23.39 -17.75
CA ARG A 483 15.27 -24.53 -18.66
C ARG A 483 14.48 -24.43 -19.95
N GLU A 484 13.40 -23.64 -19.93
CA GLU A 484 12.52 -23.47 -21.06
C GLU A 484 13.19 -22.68 -22.19
N ASN A 485 12.51 -22.63 -23.33
CA ASN A 485 13.03 -21.90 -24.47
C ASN A 485 13.07 -20.39 -24.18
N LEU A 486 14.25 -19.81 -24.16
CA LEU A 486 14.45 -18.37 -23.93
C LEU A 486 13.73 -17.47 -24.94
N SER A 487 13.39 -17.98 -26.14
CA SER A 487 12.54 -17.25 -27.08
C SER A 487 11.12 -17.04 -26.54
N SER A 488 10.57 -18.01 -25.81
CA SER A 488 9.28 -17.85 -25.14
C SER A 488 9.37 -16.86 -23.98
N ILE A 489 10.44 -16.92 -23.18
CA ILE A 489 10.71 -15.96 -22.11
C ILE A 489 10.88 -14.55 -22.67
N ARG A 490 11.62 -14.41 -23.78
CA ARG A 490 11.75 -13.15 -24.50
C ARG A 490 10.39 -12.58 -24.91
N TYR A 491 9.52 -13.40 -25.52
CA TYR A 491 8.19 -12.98 -25.93
C TYR A 491 7.36 -12.52 -24.70
N ILE A 492 7.40 -13.26 -23.59
CA ILE A 492 6.70 -12.91 -22.36
C ILE A 492 7.14 -11.55 -21.84
N ILE A 493 8.44 -11.30 -21.78
CA ILE A 493 9.00 -10.06 -21.20
C ILE A 493 8.78 -8.86 -22.14
N LEU A 494 8.92 -9.02 -23.44
CA LEU A 494 8.95 -7.89 -24.39
C LEU A 494 7.61 -7.59 -25.04
N HIS A 495 6.77 -8.61 -25.26
CA HIS A 495 5.64 -8.50 -26.19
C HIS A 495 4.29 -8.95 -25.61
N SER A 496 4.26 -9.61 -24.46
CA SER A 496 2.99 -10.04 -23.85
C SER A 496 2.39 -8.94 -22.97
N ASN A 497 1.16 -9.15 -22.54
CA ASN A 497 0.50 -8.32 -21.53
C ASN A 497 0.74 -8.81 -20.08
N THR A 498 1.75 -9.65 -19.87
CA THR A 498 2.15 -10.12 -18.55
C THR A 498 2.55 -8.95 -17.67
N GLN A 499 2.04 -8.90 -16.44
CA GLN A 499 2.40 -7.85 -15.47
C GLN A 499 3.67 -8.20 -14.71
N ILE A 500 3.74 -9.44 -14.25
CA ILE A 500 4.83 -9.91 -13.40
C ILE A 500 5.30 -11.27 -13.93
N VAL A 501 6.60 -11.47 -13.99
CA VAL A 501 7.21 -12.75 -14.34
C VAL A 501 8.11 -13.22 -13.21
N CYS A 502 8.00 -14.50 -12.83
CA CYS A 502 8.99 -15.18 -11.99
C CYS A 502 9.88 -16.04 -12.89
N LEU A 503 11.18 -15.87 -12.78
CA LEU A 503 12.19 -16.61 -13.55
C LEU A 503 12.90 -17.61 -12.66
N ASN A 504 12.33 -18.79 -12.55
CA ASN A 504 12.82 -19.83 -11.66
C ASN A 504 14.10 -20.47 -12.17
N ASP A 505 15.12 -20.52 -11.32
CA ASP A 505 16.34 -21.27 -11.59
C ASP A 505 16.18 -22.77 -11.31
N SER A 506 16.92 -23.60 -12.02
CA SER A 506 16.83 -25.05 -11.87
C SER A 506 18.19 -25.74 -12.11
N ASP A 507 18.38 -26.88 -11.46
CA ASP A 507 19.61 -27.69 -11.55
C ASP A 507 19.92 -28.17 -12.98
N ASN A 508 18.92 -28.25 -13.86
CA ASN A 508 19.02 -28.89 -15.16
C ASN A 508 19.30 -27.93 -16.33
N ILE A 509 19.81 -26.72 -16.06
CA ILE A 509 20.22 -25.78 -17.12
C ILE A 509 21.52 -26.30 -17.76
N LYS A 510 21.46 -26.64 -19.06
CA LYS A 510 22.58 -27.26 -19.80
C LYS A 510 23.78 -26.33 -19.93
N ASP A 511 23.58 -25.06 -20.20
CA ASP A 511 24.63 -24.07 -20.36
C ASP A 511 24.22 -22.77 -19.62
N TYR A 512 24.57 -22.72 -18.36
CA TYR A 512 24.29 -21.57 -17.50
C TYR A 512 24.86 -20.25 -18.06
N LYS A 513 26.09 -20.25 -18.56
CA LYS A 513 26.74 -19.01 -19.04
C LYS A 513 26.00 -18.44 -20.25
N LYS A 514 25.65 -19.30 -21.21
CA LYS A 514 24.89 -18.92 -22.40
C LYS A 514 23.49 -18.42 -22.02
N THR A 515 22.77 -19.20 -21.21
CA THR A 515 21.43 -18.85 -20.73
C THR A 515 21.43 -17.51 -20.01
N LYS A 516 22.41 -17.28 -19.11
CA LYS A 516 22.59 -16.00 -18.41
C LYS A 516 22.82 -14.84 -19.37
N SER A 517 23.72 -15.00 -20.33
CA SER A 517 24.04 -13.95 -21.31
C SER A 517 22.82 -13.57 -22.17
N GLU A 518 22.06 -14.57 -22.62
CA GLU A 518 20.82 -14.35 -23.37
C GLU A 518 19.74 -13.69 -22.52
N LEU A 519 19.55 -14.11 -21.27
CA LEU A 519 18.61 -13.51 -20.34
C LEU A 519 18.93 -12.04 -20.06
N LEU A 520 20.20 -11.72 -19.81
CA LEU A 520 20.63 -10.34 -19.60
C LEU A 520 20.41 -9.48 -20.84
N SER A 521 20.60 -10.03 -22.05
CA SER A 521 20.28 -9.32 -23.31
C SER A 521 18.80 -9.01 -23.46
N ILE A 522 17.90 -9.92 -23.03
CA ILE A 522 16.46 -9.69 -23.02
C ILE A 522 16.08 -8.56 -22.06
N PHE A 523 16.64 -8.55 -20.87
CA PHE A 523 16.40 -7.50 -19.91
C PHE A 523 16.98 -6.15 -20.30
N GLU A 524 18.17 -6.13 -20.95
CA GLU A 524 18.76 -4.90 -21.46
C GLU A 524 17.90 -4.28 -22.59
N GLU A 525 17.28 -5.12 -23.42
CA GLU A 525 16.32 -4.65 -24.42
C GLU A 525 15.04 -4.11 -23.78
N LYS A 526 14.56 -4.75 -22.70
CA LYS A 526 13.35 -4.31 -22.00
C LYS A 526 13.57 -3.03 -21.19
N PHE A 527 14.69 -2.94 -20.49
CA PHE A 527 15.02 -1.88 -19.56
C PHE A 527 16.43 -1.33 -19.84
N PRO A 528 16.65 -0.61 -20.96
CA PRO A 528 17.99 -0.18 -21.37
C PRO A 528 18.57 0.95 -20.51
N ASN A 529 17.71 1.74 -19.88
CA ASN A 529 18.13 2.95 -19.18
C ASN A 529 18.36 2.71 -17.70
N LYS A 530 19.40 3.35 -17.16
CA LYS A 530 19.58 3.43 -15.71
C LYS A 530 18.38 4.09 -15.04
N CYS A 531 18.04 3.61 -13.86
CA CYS A 531 16.97 4.18 -13.05
C CYS A 531 17.53 4.95 -11.84
N ARG A 532 16.67 5.65 -11.12
CA ARG A 532 17.04 6.45 -9.93
C ARG A 532 17.68 5.65 -8.80
N TYR A 533 17.58 4.34 -8.81
CA TYR A 533 18.17 3.44 -7.81
C TYR A 533 19.60 2.99 -8.16
N GLU A 534 20.12 3.44 -9.31
CA GLU A 534 21.48 3.15 -9.78
C GLU A 534 22.35 4.42 -9.74
N LEU A 535 23.69 4.23 -9.43
CA LEU A 535 24.69 5.28 -9.50
C LEU A 535 25.04 5.66 -10.94
#